data_921d97a552939d4bbb22ddcd52ef1f35
#
_entry.id   921d97a552939d4bbb22ddcd52ef1f35
#
_cell.length_a   1.000
_cell.length_b   1.000
_cell.length_c   1.000
_cell.angle_alpha   90.00
_cell.angle_beta   90.00
_cell.angle_gamma   90.00
#
_symmetry.space_group_name_H-M   'P 1'
#
loop_
_entity.id
_entity.type
_entity.pdbx_description
1 polymer ?
#
loop_
_entity_poly.entity_id
_entity_poly.type
_entity_poly.pdbx_seq_one_letter_code
_entity_poly.pdbx_strand_id
1 'polypeptide(L)'
;YVRLTGFVDTTDREFDAAIEQMRRRHDLNGLIVDLRFNPGGLLNQAVSIANRFIPGRGPIVQTADAQGRIASQERASERRASVTDIPVIILVNEGSASASEIVAGAVQAYAQQGAIDAIVLGQRSFGKGSVQNVYYLPGQQAAMRLTTHYYLLPNGRRVHRLPGATDWGVEPDLTVEMLPSQIQEAANLRRNADVLPINERGEIVDTGEPRPDPNDLLSNGLDLQLQYALVLLQSRSEAPALGQVPRAPMEPVTIEN
;
A
#
# COMPACT_ATOMS: atom_id res chain seq x y z
N TYR A 1 -13.27 2.13 3.84
CA TYR A 1 -12.50 1.33 2.88
C TYR A 1 -12.09 2.19 1.70
N VAL A 2 -10.81 2.15 1.34
CA VAL A 2 -10.25 2.80 0.15
C VAL A 2 -9.42 1.77 -0.60
N ARG A 3 -9.65 1.64 -1.91
CA ARG A 3 -8.87 0.79 -2.80
C ARG A 3 -8.01 1.64 -3.73
N LEU A 4 -6.72 1.39 -3.75
CA LEU A 4 -5.78 1.99 -4.70
C LEU A 4 -5.43 0.95 -5.76
N THR A 5 -5.80 1.22 -7.01
CA THR A 5 -5.56 0.30 -8.14
C THR A 5 -4.25 0.56 -8.87
N GLY A 6 -3.61 1.71 -8.60
CA GLY A 6 -2.33 2.13 -9.14
C GLY A 6 -1.87 3.43 -8.51
N PHE A 7 -0.63 3.84 -8.78
CA PHE A 7 -0.06 5.10 -8.33
C PHE A 7 0.22 5.99 -9.55
N VAL A 8 -0.74 6.87 -9.85
CA VAL A 8 -0.69 7.85 -10.94
C VAL A 8 -0.65 9.27 -10.40
N ASP A 9 -0.47 10.28 -11.24
CA ASP A 9 -0.27 11.68 -10.83
C ASP A 9 -1.38 12.28 -9.95
N THR A 10 -2.55 11.67 -9.92
CA THR A 10 -3.72 12.15 -9.16
C THR A 10 -3.97 11.39 -7.87
N THR A 11 -3.27 10.27 -7.63
CA THR A 11 -3.59 9.31 -6.56
C THR A 11 -3.62 9.94 -5.17
N ASP A 12 -2.67 10.81 -4.84
CA ASP A 12 -2.62 11.46 -3.52
C ASP A 12 -3.80 12.42 -3.31
N ARG A 13 -4.20 13.16 -4.33
CA ARG A 13 -5.35 14.07 -4.27
C ARG A 13 -6.68 13.33 -4.17
N GLU A 14 -6.81 12.25 -4.94
CA GLU A 14 -8.00 11.38 -4.90
C GLU A 14 -8.15 10.70 -3.55
N PHE A 15 -7.03 10.23 -2.97
CA PHE A 15 -7.00 9.66 -1.63
C PHE A 15 -7.43 10.68 -0.58
N ASP A 16 -6.83 11.88 -0.58
CA ASP A 16 -7.17 12.96 0.36
C ASP A 16 -8.65 13.33 0.25
N ALA A 17 -9.17 13.47 -0.97
CA ALA A 17 -10.58 13.77 -1.21
C ALA A 17 -11.51 12.67 -0.67
N ALA A 18 -11.14 11.39 -0.83
CA ALA A 18 -11.90 10.27 -0.30
C ALA A 18 -11.94 10.28 1.23
N ILE A 19 -10.78 10.49 1.89
CA ILE A 19 -10.68 10.59 3.35
C ILE A 19 -11.52 11.77 3.88
N GLU A 20 -11.41 12.93 3.27
CA GLU A 20 -12.22 14.09 3.64
C GLU A 20 -13.73 13.85 3.47
N GLN A 21 -14.12 13.21 2.38
CA GLN A 21 -15.53 12.87 2.14
C GLN A 21 -16.08 11.93 3.20
N MET A 22 -15.30 10.91 3.59
CA MET A 22 -15.68 9.98 4.65
C MET A 22 -15.79 10.68 6.01
N ARG A 23 -14.81 11.54 6.36
CA ARG A 23 -14.82 12.32 7.62
C ARG A 23 -15.97 13.31 7.71
N ARG A 24 -16.43 13.84 6.58
CA ARG A 24 -17.60 14.74 6.54
C ARG A 24 -18.94 14.03 6.73
N ARG A 25 -19.01 12.76 6.37
CA ARG A 25 -20.26 11.98 6.38
C ARG A 25 -20.42 11.13 7.64
N HIS A 26 -19.32 10.70 8.23
CA HIS A 26 -19.29 9.74 9.32
C HIS A 26 -18.10 10.03 10.25
N ASP A 27 -18.24 9.61 11.50
CA ASP A 27 -17.09 9.49 12.41
C ASP A 27 -16.20 8.36 11.89
N LEU A 28 -15.02 8.71 11.38
CA LEU A 28 -14.08 7.75 10.83
C LEU A 28 -13.29 7.10 11.98
N ASN A 29 -13.66 5.89 12.37
CA ASN A 29 -13.06 5.16 13.49
C ASN A 29 -11.99 4.16 13.08
N GLY A 30 -11.71 4.03 11.79
CA GLY A 30 -10.66 3.16 11.24
C GLY A 30 -10.65 3.18 9.73
N LEU A 31 -9.56 2.70 9.13
CA LEU A 31 -9.37 2.70 7.68
C LEU A 31 -8.79 1.38 7.18
N ILE A 32 -9.40 0.83 6.13
CA ILE A 32 -8.83 -0.26 5.35
C ILE A 32 -8.32 0.32 4.03
N VAL A 33 -7.03 0.14 3.74
CA VAL A 33 -6.39 0.50 2.46
C VAL A 33 -6.10 -0.78 1.69
N ASP A 34 -6.77 -0.98 0.57
CA ASP A 34 -6.61 -2.18 -0.26
C ASP A 34 -5.62 -1.93 -1.39
N LEU A 35 -4.46 -2.57 -1.30
CA LEU A 35 -3.39 -2.55 -2.30
C LEU A 35 -3.29 -3.87 -3.07
N ARG A 36 -4.22 -4.80 -2.89
CA ARG A 36 -4.20 -6.09 -3.59
C ARG A 36 -4.34 -5.87 -5.09
N PHE A 37 -3.54 -6.60 -5.85
CA PHE A 37 -3.43 -6.49 -7.32
C PHE A 37 -3.00 -5.11 -7.83
N ASN A 38 -2.46 -4.25 -6.97
CA ASN A 38 -1.91 -2.97 -7.37
C ASN A 38 -0.43 -3.13 -7.78
N PRO A 39 -0.08 -3.03 -9.07
CA PRO A 39 1.28 -3.27 -9.57
C PRO A 39 2.26 -2.15 -9.21
N GLY A 40 1.79 -1.11 -8.52
CA GLY A 40 2.57 0.07 -8.18
C GLY A 40 2.32 1.26 -9.12
N GLY A 41 3.36 2.01 -9.40
CA GLY A 41 3.35 3.22 -10.21
C GLY A 41 4.39 4.23 -9.75
N LEU A 42 4.02 5.49 -9.67
CA LEU A 42 4.93 6.60 -9.40
C LEU A 42 5.43 6.60 -7.95
N LEU A 43 6.76 6.68 -7.78
CA LEU A 43 7.42 6.70 -6.47
C LEU A 43 6.97 7.88 -5.61
N ASN A 44 6.88 9.08 -6.19
CA ASN A 44 6.46 10.28 -5.47
C ASN A 44 5.03 10.14 -4.91
N GLN A 45 4.16 9.43 -5.61
CA GLN A 45 2.80 9.13 -5.14
C GLN A 45 2.82 8.12 -3.99
N ALA A 46 3.64 7.07 -4.06
CA ALA A 46 3.82 6.15 -2.94
C ALA A 46 4.33 6.86 -1.69
N VAL A 47 5.33 7.72 -1.83
CA VAL A 47 5.86 8.56 -0.73
C VAL A 47 4.78 9.48 -0.18
N SER A 48 3.99 10.13 -1.05
CA SER A 48 2.90 11.00 -0.63
C SER A 48 1.84 10.23 0.16
N ILE A 49 1.39 9.08 -0.31
CA ILE A 49 0.40 8.23 0.38
C ILE A 49 0.96 7.69 1.71
N ALA A 50 2.16 7.13 1.72
CA ALA A 50 2.77 6.62 2.96
C ALA A 50 2.89 7.73 4.03
N ASN A 51 3.18 8.95 3.62
CA ASN A 51 3.30 10.09 4.52
C ASN A 51 1.97 10.47 5.21
N ARG A 52 0.81 10.04 4.71
CA ARG A 52 -0.48 10.27 5.40
C ARG A 52 -0.57 9.53 6.72
N PHE A 53 0.14 8.41 6.83
CA PHE A 53 0.12 7.51 7.98
C PHE A 53 1.30 7.72 8.93
N ILE A 54 2.44 8.22 8.43
CA ILE A 54 3.70 8.27 9.17
C ILE A 54 3.88 9.63 9.83
N PRO A 55 3.81 9.71 11.18
CA PRO A 55 4.09 10.95 11.90
C PRO A 55 5.59 11.25 11.92
N GLY A 56 5.95 12.52 12.08
CA GLY A 56 7.35 12.93 12.24
C GLY A 56 8.09 13.12 10.92
N ARG A 57 9.41 12.90 10.95
CA ARG A 57 10.34 13.19 9.85
C ARG A 57 11.25 12.02 9.49
N GLY A 58 10.85 10.80 9.84
CA GLY A 58 11.61 9.60 9.56
C GLY A 58 11.66 9.22 8.07
N PRO A 59 12.48 8.25 7.69
CA PRO A 59 12.55 7.76 6.32
C PRO A 59 11.25 7.04 5.92
N ILE A 60 10.81 7.21 4.67
CA ILE A 60 9.73 6.43 4.06
C ILE A 60 10.33 5.33 3.19
N VAL A 61 11.29 5.70 2.35
CA VAL A 61 12.00 4.78 1.47
C VAL A 61 13.39 5.34 1.18
N GLN A 62 14.34 4.45 1.01
CA GLN A 62 15.70 4.76 0.56
C GLN A 62 15.98 4.00 -0.73
N THR A 63 16.94 4.48 -1.51
CA THR A 63 17.51 3.71 -2.63
C THR A 63 18.98 3.43 -2.36
N ALA A 64 19.41 2.20 -2.60
CA ALA A 64 20.80 1.80 -2.46
C ALA A 64 21.31 1.19 -3.77
N ASP A 65 22.62 1.39 -4.06
CA ASP A 65 23.28 0.73 -5.18
C ASP A 65 23.55 -0.77 -4.91
N ALA A 66 24.20 -1.45 -5.83
CA ALA A 66 24.54 -2.86 -5.70
C ALA A 66 25.50 -3.16 -4.53
N GLN A 67 26.26 -2.17 -4.08
CA GLN A 67 27.17 -2.23 -2.93
C GLN A 67 26.52 -1.87 -1.61
N GLY A 68 25.21 -1.54 -1.61
CA GLY A 68 24.45 -1.15 -0.43
C GLY A 68 24.61 0.32 -0.02
N ARG A 69 25.31 1.14 -0.81
CA ARG A 69 25.48 2.57 -0.50
C ARG A 69 24.20 3.32 -0.80
N ILE A 70 23.72 4.10 0.17
CA ILE A 70 22.50 4.90 0.01
C ILE A 70 22.73 6.01 -1.02
N ALA A 71 21.93 6.01 -2.06
CA ALA A 71 21.94 7.00 -3.12
C ALA A 71 20.91 8.12 -2.91
N SER A 72 19.73 7.79 -2.38
CA SER A 72 18.70 8.76 -2.06
C SER A 72 17.82 8.31 -0.89
N GLN A 73 17.13 9.26 -0.28
CA GLN A 73 16.20 9.01 0.83
C GLN A 73 15.01 9.95 0.73
N GLU A 74 13.80 9.39 0.73
CA GLU A 74 12.56 10.13 0.89
C GLU A 74 12.11 10.07 2.34
N ARG A 75 11.74 11.22 2.90
CA ARG A 75 11.38 11.36 4.32
C ARG A 75 9.95 11.83 4.50
N ALA A 76 9.35 11.42 5.60
CA ALA A 76 8.06 11.92 6.04
C ALA A 76 8.12 13.41 6.42
N SER A 77 6.98 14.06 6.35
CA SER A 77 6.77 15.43 6.79
C SER A 77 5.55 15.49 7.71
N GLU A 78 5.73 15.99 8.92
CA GLU A 78 4.66 16.11 9.92
C GLU A 78 3.40 16.80 9.38
N ARG A 79 3.58 17.79 8.49
CA ARG A 79 2.47 18.55 7.89
C ARG A 79 1.56 17.70 6.97
N ARG A 80 2.04 16.53 6.52
CA ARG A 80 1.31 15.65 5.61
C ARG A 80 0.68 14.45 6.30
N ALA A 81 1.02 14.20 7.56
CA ALA A 81 0.46 13.11 8.35
C ALA A 81 -0.99 13.46 8.74
N SER A 82 -1.95 12.92 8.01
CA SER A 82 -3.39 13.25 8.12
C SER A 82 -4.25 12.08 8.60
N VAL A 83 -3.71 10.86 8.66
CA VAL A 83 -4.40 9.64 9.08
C VAL A 83 -3.53 8.93 10.12
N THR A 84 -3.39 9.55 11.31
CA THR A 84 -2.54 9.05 12.41
C THR A 84 -3.34 8.83 13.70
N ASP A 85 -4.61 9.15 13.67
CA ASP A 85 -5.54 9.19 14.80
C ASP A 85 -6.49 7.99 14.85
N ILE A 86 -6.43 7.13 13.86
CA ILE A 86 -7.30 5.95 13.73
C ILE A 86 -6.49 4.69 13.37
N PRO A 87 -6.95 3.49 13.75
CA PRO A 87 -6.32 2.25 13.34
C PRO A 87 -6.42 2.05 11.82
N VAL A 88 -5.36 1.49 11.23
CA VAL A 88 -5.24 1.26 9.77
C VAL A 88 -4.94 -0.21 9.49
N ILE A 89 -5.64 -0.79 8.52
CA ILE A 89 -5.30 -2.10 7.97
C ILE A 89 -4.97 -1.94 6.50
N ILE A 90 -3.79 -2.44 6.09
CA ILE A 90 -3.36 -2.47 4.70
C ILE A 90 -3.49 -3.88 4.17
N LEU A 91 -4.29 -4.07 3.12
CA LEU A 91 -4.42 -5.35 2.43
C LEU A 91 -3.40 -5.47 1.31
N VAL A 92 -2.65 -6.57 1.28
CA VAL A 92 -1.66 -6.89 0.23
C VAL A 92 -1.81 -8.32 -0.24
N ASN A 93 -1.36 -8.60 -1.47
CA ASN A 93 -1.22 -9.94 -2.01
C ASN A 93 -0.06 -10.02 -3.02
N GLU A 94 0.12 -11.17 -3.66
CA GLU A 94 1.16 -11.40 -4.66
C GLU A 94 1.10 -10.46 -5.88
N GLY A 95 -0.02 -9.78 -6.10
CA GLY A 95 -0.17 -8.74 -7.13
C GLY A 95 0.22 -7.34 -6.65
N SER A 96 0.49 -7.16 -5.35
CA SER A 96 0.96 -5.88 -4.78
C SER A 96 2.46 -5.71 -5.06
N ALA A 97 2.85 -4.70 -5.84
CA ALA A 97 4.24 -4.54 -6.27
C ALA A 97 4.73 -3.10 -6.20
N SER A 98 6.07 -2.91 -6.09
CA SER A 98 6.75 -1.61 -6.27
C SER A 98 6.22 -0.53 -5.30
N ALA A 99 5.56 0.51 -5.80
CA ALA A 99 4.95 1.59 -5.00
C ALA A 99 4.03 1.07 -3.88
N SER A 100 3.25 0.01 -4.15
CA SER A 100 2.40 -0.65 -3.14
C SER A 100 3.23 -1.23 -2.00
N GLU A 101 4.37 -1.83 -2.33
CA GLU A 101 5.28 -2.41 -1.35
C GLU A 101 6.01 -1.35 -0.51
N ILE A 102 6.28 -0.19 -1.12
CA ILE A 102 6.83 0.96 -0.40
C ILE A 102 5.81 1.46 0.64
N VAL A 103 4.55 1.65 0.24
CA VAL A 103 3.50 2.11 1.17
C VAL A 103 3.29 1.09 2.29
N ALA A 104 3.01 -0.16 1.95
CA ALA A 104 2.73 -1.19 2.93
C ALA A 104 3.92 -1.44 3.87
N GLY A 105 5.12 -1.56 3.31
CA GLY A 105 6.33 -1.83 4.09
C GLY A 105 6.78 -0.65 4.96
N ALA A 106 6.60 0.58 4.49
CA ALA A 106 6.90 1.75 5.32
C ALA A 106 5.93 1.85 6.50
N VAL A 107 4.63 1.72 6.26
CA VAL A 107 3.60 1.74 7.32
C VAL A 107 3.84 0.60 8.30
N GLN A 108 4.11 -0.63 7.82
CA GLN A 108 4.44 -1.78 8.66
C GLN A 108 5.64 -1.51 9.56
N ALA A 109 6.73 -0.97 9.01
CA ALA A 109 7.95 -0.68 9.77
C ALA A 109 7.70 0.31 10.92
N TYR A 110 6.85 1.32 10.71
CA TYR A 110 6.47 2.25 11.77
C TYR A 110 5.49 1.65 12.79
N ALA A 111 4.59 0.78 12.33
CA ALA A 111 3.67 0.07 13.22
C ALA A 111 4.42 -0.88 14.16
N GLN A 112 5.41 -1.63 13.64
CA GLN A 112 6.26 -2.52 14.44
C GLN A 112 7.10 -1.79 15.49
N GLN A 113 7.36 -0.51 15.30
CA GLN A 113 8.01 0.37 16.28
C GLN A 113 7.02 1.03 17.26
N GLY A 114 5.73 0.75 17.15
CA GLY A 114 4.69 1.35 17.98
C GLY A 114 4.41 2.83 17.69
N ALA A 115 4.88 3.36 16.56
CA ALA A 115 4.70 4.75 16.19
C ALA A 115 3.30 5.06 15.64
N ILE A 116 2.65 4.05 15.07
CA ILE A 116 1.29 4.12 14.50
C ILE A 116 0.53 2.83 14.79
N ASP A 117 -0.80 2.91 14.82
CA ASP A 117 -1.66 1.73 14.94
C ASP A 117 -2.02 1.22 13.54
N ALA A 118 -1.21 0.31 13.02
CA ALA A 118 -1.47 -0.29 11.72
C ALA A 118 -1.08 -1.77 11.67
N ILE A 119 -1.75 -2.51 10.78
CA ILE A 119 -1.47 -3.93 10.46
C ILE A 119 -1.45 -4.10 8.96
N VAL A 120 -0.50 -4.88 8.44
CA VAL A 120 -0.52 -5.40 7.08
C VAL A 120 -1.12 -6.81 7.11
N LEU A 121 -2.16 -7.03 6.30
CA LEU A 121 -2.92 -8.28 6.26
C LEU A 121 -3.02 -8.80 4.83
N GLY A 122 -3.00 -10.11 4.67
CA GLY A 122 -3.23 -10.77 3.39
C GLY A 122 -2.19 -11.82 3.06
N GLN A 123 -1.52 -11.69 1.92
CA GLN A 123 -0.46 -12.61 1.47
C GLN A 123 0.78 -11.80 1.09
N ARG A 124 1.96 -12.46 1.13
CA ARG A 124 3.23 -11.84 0.79
C ARG A 124 3.16 -11.15 -0.58
N SER A 125 3.70 -9.93 -0.67
CA SER A 125 3.71 -9.14 -1.89
C SER A 125 4.71 -9.66 -2.94
N PHE A 126 4.73 -9.06 -4.12
CA PHE A 126 5.47 -9.53 -5.29
C PHE A 126 7.00 -9.53 -5.12
N GLY A 127 7.57 -8.51 -4.48
CA GLY A 127 9.01 -8.35 -4.34
C GLY A 127 9.67 -7.55 -5.48
N LYS A 128 9.02 -6.50 -5.97
CA LYS A 128 9.59 -5.61 -7.00
C LYS A 128 10.22 -4.37 -6.36
N GLY A 129 11.42 -4.53 -5.81
CA GLY A 129 12.18 -3.44 -5.18
C GLY A 129 13.29 -2.85 -6.05
N SER A 130 13.32 -3.10 -7.36
CA SER A 130 14.36 -2.57 -8.26
C SER A 130 14.00 -1.21 -8.83
N VAL A 131 14.97 -0.29 -8.85
CA VAL A 131 14.90 0.99 -9.55
C VAL A 131 15.56 0.82 -10.92
N GLN A 132 14.84 1.13 -11.98
CA GLN A 132 15.29 0.98 -13.36
C GLN A 132 15.39 2.34 -14.03
N ASN A 133 16.55 2.62 -14.61
CA ASN A 133 16.79 3.80 -15.43
C ASN A 133 16.82 3.43 -16.92
N VAL A 134 16.29 4.33 -17.74
CA VAL A 134 16.30 4.20 -19.19
C VAL A 134 17.45 5.02 -19.77
N TYR A 135 18.33 4.38 -20.51
CA TYR A 135 19.47 5.00 -21.19
C TYR A 135 19.24 4.92 -22.70
N TYR A 136 19.13 6.06 -23.35
CA TYR A 136 19.02 6.12 -24.80
C TYR A 136 20.38 5.89 -25.46
N LEU A 137 20.41 4.99 -26.45
CA LEU A 137 21.62 4.74 -27.22
C LEU A 137 21.89 5.86 -28.23
N PRO A 138 23.12 6.01 -28.70
CA PRO A 138 23.44 6.99 -29.75
C PRO A 138 22.49 6.87 -30.94
N GLY A 139 21.94 8.01 -31.40
CA GLY A 139 20.93 8.05 -32.46
C GLY A 139 19.47 7.93 -31.97
N GLN A 140 19.23 7.71 -30.69
CA GLN A 140 17.90 7.67 -30.04
C GLN A 140 16.88 6.68 -30.65
N GLN A 141 17.34 5.73 -31.48
CA GLN A 141 16.49 4.72 -32.10
C GLN A 141 16.27 3.50 -31.20
N ALA A 142 17.02 3.37 -30.11
CA ALA A 142 16.92 2.30 -29.13
C ALA A 142 17.22 2.83 -27.73
N ALA A 143 16.65 2.16 -26.72
CA ALA A 143 16.91 2.46 -25.32
C ALA A 143 17.17 1.18 -24.53
N MET A 144 18.03 1.28 -23.54
CA MET A 144 18.37 0.20 -22.62
C MET A 144 17.81 0.52 -21.24
N ARG A 145 17.09 -0.43 -20.62
CA ARG A 145 16.59 -0.33 -19.25
C ARG A 145 17.49 -1.12 -18.34
N LEU A 146 18.14 -0.45 -17.40
CA LEU A 146 19.05 -1.08 -16.44
C LEU A 146 18.55 -0.90 -15.00
N THR A 147 18.65 -1.95 -14.19
CA THR A 147 18.51 -1.85 -12.75
C THR A 147 19.77 -1.20 -12.18
N THR A 148 19.62 -0.07 -11.52
CA THR A 148 20.71 0.72 -10.96
C THR A 148 20.72 0.75 -9.44
N HIS A 149 19.55 0.66 -8.81
CA HIS A 149 19.39 0.72 -7.36
C HIS A 149 18.27 -0.22 -6.91
N TYR A 150 18.19 -0.40 -5.58
CA TYR A 150 17.14 -1.14 -4.92
C TYR A 150 16.49 -0.29 -3.83
N TYR A 151 15.18 -0.46 -3.66
CA TYR A 151 14.44 0.15 -2.57
C TYR A 151 14.74 -0.54 -1.25
N LEU A 152 14.99 0.27 -0.21
CA LEU A 152 15.06 -0.14 1.19
C LEU A 152 13.92 0.52 1.95
N LEU A 153 13.26 -0.27 2.79
CA LEU A 153 12.23 0.17 3.74
C LEU A 153 12.85 0.97 4.89
N PRO A 154 12.06 1.65 5.73
CA PRO A 154 12.56 2.43 6.88
C PRO A 154 13.48 1.64 7.83
N ASN A 155 13.24 0.35 7.97
CA ASN A 155 14.05 -0.57 8.78
C ASN A 155 15.28 -1.14 8.05
N GLY A 156 15.63 -0.60 6.87
CA GLY A 156 16.77 -1.06 6.06
C GLY A 156 16.52 -2.32 5.24
N ARG A 157 15.35 -2.97 5.38
CA ARG A 157 15.04 -4.21 4.67
C ARG A 157 14.86 -3.96 3.16
N ARG A 158 15.44 -4.84 2.34
CA ARG A 158 15.29 -4.80 0.88
C ARG A 158 13.98 -5.48 0.47
N VAL A 159 13.20 -4.79 -0.37
CA VAL A 159 11.95 -5.34 -0.92
C VAL A 159 12.19 -6.32 -2.07
N HIS A 160 13.28 -6.14 -2.83
CA HIS A 160 13.52 -6.86 -4.08
C HIS A 160 13.79 -8.36 -3.88
N ARG A 161 13.00 -9.19 -4.59
CA ARG A 161 13.18 -10.64 -4.61
C ARG A 161 14.39 -11.01 -5.48
N LEU A 162 15.45 -11.49 -4.86
CA LEU A 162 16.62 -12.04 -5.54
C LEU A 162 16.46 -13.55 -5.76
N PRO A 163 17.14 -14.16 -6.75
CA PRO A 163 17.17 -15.61 -6.89
C PRO A 163 17.65 -16.29 -5.60
N GLY A 164 16.86 -17.25 -5.10
CA GLY A 164 17.15 -17.95 -3.85
C GLY A 164 16.87 -17.19 -2.58
N ALA A 165 16.32 -15.96 -2.64
CA ALA A 165 15.97 -15.20 -1.45
C ALA A 165 14.87 -15.89 -0.65
N THR A 166 15.01 -15.93 0.67
CA THR A 166 13.98 -16.37 1.62
C THR A 166 13.18 -15.18 2.18
N ASP A 167 13.74 -13.97 2.10
CA ASP A 167 13.08 -12.72 2.49
C ASP A 167 12.99 -11.78 1.29
N TRP A 168 11.77 -11.38 0.94
CA TRP A 168 11.47 -10.40 -0.12
C TRP A 168 10.08 -9.80 0.08
N GLY A 169 9.77 -8.78 -0.66
CA GLY A 169 8.44 -8.17 -0.64
C GLY A 169 8.06 -7.63 0.73
N VAL A 170 6.78 -7.52 0.98
CA VAL A 170 6.20 -7.24 2.29
C VAL A 170 5.51 -8.51 2.76
N GLU A 171 6.04 -9.10 3.83
CA GLU A 171 5.39 -10.19 4.55
C GLU A 171 4.30 -9.59 5.43
N PRO A 172 3.04 -9.99 5.30
CA PRO A 172 1.97 -9.45 6.14
C PRO A 172 2.16 -9.83 7.61
N ASP A 173 1.74 -8.96 8.52
CA ASP A 173 1.72 -9.23 9.96
C ASP A 173 0.68 -10.32 10.30
N LEU A 174 -0.38 -10.41 9.48
CA LEU A 174 -1.38 -11.47 9.55
C LEU A 174 -1.62 -12.07 8.17
N THR A 175 -1.20 -13.31 7.98
CA THR A 175 -1.45 -14.05 6.74
C THR A 175 -2.87 -14.60 6.74
N VAL A 176 -3.63 -14.23 5.70
CA VAL A 176 -4.96 -14.79 5.43
C VAL A 176 -4.96 -15.29 3.99
N GLU A 177 -4.94 -16.61 3.85
CA GLU A 177 -4.98 -17.25 2.52
C GLU A 177 -6.41 -17.27 1.98
N MET A 178 -6.54 -17.09 0.68
CA MET A 178 -7.78 -17.26 -0.06
C MET A 178 -7.59 -18.33 -1.13
N LEU A 179 -8.63 -19.10 -1.38
CA LEU A 179 -8.62 -20.05 -2.50
C LEU A 179 -8.60 -19.30 -3.84
N PRO A 180 -7.99 -19.86 -4.89
CA PRO A 180 -7.98 -19.23 -6.22
C PRO A 180 -9.38 -18.88 -6.74
N SER A 181 -10.39 -19.72 -6.46
CA SER A 181 -11.80 -19.43 -6.79
C SER A 181 -12.32 -18.19 -6.08
N GLN A 182 -12.07 -18.05 -4.77
CA GLN A 182 -12.47 -16.89 -3.99
C GLN A 182 -11.80 -15.60 -4.50
N ILE A 183 -10.50 -15.67 -4.82
CA ILE A 183 -9.76 -14.55 -5.40
C ILE A 183 -10.41 -14.13 -6.72
N GLN A 184 -10.71 -15.09 -7.60
CA GLN A 184 -11.30 -14.81 -8.90
C GLN A 184 -12.72 -14.23 -8.78
N GLU A 185 -13.55 -14.79 -7.93
CA GLU A 185 -14.92 -14.34 -7.70
C GLU A 185 -14.95 -12.93 -7.09
N ALA A 186 -14.13 -12.67 -6.06
CA ALA A 186 -13.98 -11.34 -5.46
C ALA A 186 -13.49 -10.30 -6.47
N ALA A 187 -12.51 -10.67 -7.30
CA ALA A 187 -11.99 -9.77 -8.35
C ALA A 187 -13.05 -9.47 -9.43
N ASN A 188 -13.84 -10.47 -9.82
CA ASN A 188 -14.93 -10.30 -10.79
C ASN A 188 -16.04 -9.41 -10.22
N LEU A 189 -16.48 -9.66 -8.99
CA LEU A 189 -17.50 -8.84 -8.32
C LEU A 189 -17.07 -7.38 -8.26
N ARG A 190 -15.83 -7.12 -7.81
CA ARG A 190 -15.26 -5.77 -7.73
C ARG A 190 -15.21 -5.10 -9.09
N ARG A 191 -14.68 -5.80 -10.10
CA ARG A 191 -14.60 -5.24 -11.46
C ARG A 191 -15.98 -4.86 -11.97
N ASN A 192 -16.97 -5.71 -11.80
CA ASN A 192 -18.33 -5.46 -12.29
C ASN A 192 -19.04 -4.36 -11.47
N ALA A 193 -18.70 -4.20 -10.19
CA ALA A 193 -19.21 -3.10 -9.37
C ALA A 193 -18.54 -1.76 -9.68
N ASP A 194 -17.21 -1.74 -9.93
CA ASP A 194 -16.41 -0.52 -10.08
C ASP A 194 -16.41 0.01 -11.52
N VAL A 195 -16.42 -0.89 -12.53
CA VAL A 195 -16.33 -0.50 -13.94
C VAL A 195 -17.71 -0.06 -14.45
N LEU A 196 -17.79 1.19 -14.87
CA LEU A 196 -18.98 1.71 -15.55
C LEU A 196 -18.97 1.24 -17.02
N PRO A 197 -20.08 0.67 -17.51
CA PRO A 197 -20.20 0.36 -18.94
C PRO A 197 -20.18 1.67 -19.72
N ILE A 198 -19.27 1.77 -20.69
CA ILE A 198 -19.15 2.93 -21.57
C ILE A 198 -19.29 2.49 -23.02
N ASN A 199 -19.91 3.35 -23.85
CA ASN A 199 -19.97 3.15 -25.29
C ASN A 199 -18.67 3.62 -25.98
N GLU A 200 -18.61 3.46 -27.30
CA GLU A 200 -17.46 3.90 -28.12
C GLU A 200 -17.16 5.40 -28.01
N ARG A 201 -18.12 6.21 -27.54
CA ARG A 201 -17.96 7.66 -27.32
C ARG A 201 -17.53 8.02 -25.90
N GLY A 202 -17.32 7.00 -25.03
CA GLY A 202 -16.96 7.21 -23.62
C GLY A 202 -18.12 7.65 -22.71
N GLU A 203 -19.38 7.55 -23.19
CA GLU A 203 -20.56 7.87 -22.39
C GLU A 203 -21.00 6.65 -21.58
N ILE A 204 -21.44 6.86 -20.33
CA ILE A 204 -21.99 5.79 -19.49
C ILE A 204 -23.28 5.27 -20.13
N VAL A 205 -23.35 3.95 -20.33
CA VAL A 205 -24.51 3.27 -20.90
C VAL A 205 -25.26 2.55 -19.79
N ASP A 206 -26.56 2.77 -19.71
CA ASP A 206 -27.42 1.92 -18.89
C ASP A 206 -27.66 0.61 -19.65
N THR A 207 -27.10 -0.48 -19.11
CA THR A 207 -27.25 -1.83 -19.69
C THR A 207 -28.56 -2.50 -19.28
N GLY A 208 -29.33 -1.88 -18.38
CA GLY A 208 -30.53 -2.49 -17.79
C GLY A 208 -30.27 -3.64 -16.84
N GLU A 209 -29.01 -4.04 -16.64
CA GLU A 209 -28.61 -5.05 -15.67
C GLU A 209 -28.27 -4.41 -14.32
N PRO A 210 -28.76 -4.96 -13.20
CA PRO A 210 -28.39 -4.45 -11.88
C PRO A 210 -26.91 -4.64 -11.65
N ARG A 211 -26.23 -3.59 -11.18
CA ARG A 211 -24.81 -3.68 -10.80
C ARG A 211 -24.67 -4.52 -9.52
N PRO A 212 -23.63 -5.35 -9.40
CA PRO A 212 -23.34 -6.07 -8.17
C PRO A 212 -23.23 -5.12 -6.98
N ASP A 213 -23.77 -5.52 -5.82
CA ASP A 213 -23.56 -4.78 -4.58
C ASP A 213 -22.14 -5.08 -4.04
N PRO A 214 -21.28 -4.08 -3.85
CA PRO A 214 -19.96 -4.29 -3.25
C PRO A 214 -20.02 -4.95 -1.86
N ASN A 215 -21.13 -4.84 -1.14
CA ASN A 215 -21.34 -5.50 0.15
C ASN A 215 -21.39 -7.03 0.02
N ASP A 216 -21.67 -7.57 -1.16
CA ASP A 216 -21.63 -9.02 -1.40
C ASP A 216 -20.24 -9.61 -1.17
N LEU A 217 -19.16 -8.78 -1.25
CA LEU A 217 -17.80 -9.18 -0.88
C LEU A 217 -17.69 -9.68 0.59
N LEU A 218 -18.55 -9.16 1.45
CA LEU A 218 -18.61 -9.51 2.86
C LEU A 218 -19.50 -10.74 3.13
N SER A 219 -20.23 -11.20 2.13
CA SER A 219 -21.16 -12.30 2.22
C SER A 219 -20.47 -13.63 1.93
N ASN A 220 -20.92 -14.70 2.59
CA ASN A 220 -20.58 -16.09 2.26
C ASN A 220 -19.08 -16.45 2.20
N GLY A 221 -18.21 -15.68 2.86
CA GLY A 221 -16.76 -15.91 2.82
C GLY A 221 -16.11 -15.62 1.46
N LEU A 222 -16.72 -14.76 0.65
CA LEU A 222 -16.22 -14.44 -0.68
C LEU A 222 -14.87 -13.70 -0.64
N ASP A 223 -14.75 -12.70 0.23
CA ASP A 223 -13.49 -11.98 0.47
C ASP A 223 -13.08 -12.11 1.94
N LEU A 224 -12.46 -13.23 2.27
CA LEU A 224 -12.03 -13.52 3.64
C LEU A 224 -11.06 -12.45 4.18
N GLN A 225 -10.14 -11.96 3.36
CA GLN A 225 -9.17 -10.94 3.78
C GLN A 225 -9.88 -9.64 4.19
N LEU A 226 -10.88 -9.20 3.43
CA LEU A 226 -11.68 -8.03 3.76
C LEU A 226 -12.52 -8.26 5.02
N GLN A 227 -13.12 -9.43 5.18
CA GLN A 227 -13.90 -9.79 6.37
C GLN A 227 -13.04 -9.77 7.63
N TYR A 228 -11.86 -10.42 7.59
CA TYR A 228 -10.90 -10.39 8.72
C TYR A 228 -10.44 -8.97 9.04
N ALA A 229 -10.16 -8.16 8.02
CA ALA A 229 -9.77 -6.76 8.21
C ALA A 229 -10.86 -5.96 8.93
N LEU A 230 -12.13 -6.14 8.57
CA LEU A 230 -13.26 -5.49 9.24
C LEU A 230 -13.40 -5.91 10.72
N VAL A 231 -13.34 -7.21 11.00
CA VAL A 231 -13.43 -7.73 12.37
C VAL A 231 -12.31 -7.18 13.24
N LEU A 232 -11.06 -7.19 12.71
CA LEU A 232 -9.91 -6.63 13.43
C LEU A 232 -10.05 -5.12 13.66
N LEU A 233 -10.53 -4.38 12.67
CA LEU A 233 -10.71 -2.96 12.79
C LEU A 233 -11.78 -2.61 13.82
N GLN A 234 -12.91 -3.33 13.83
CA GLN A 234 -13.96 -3.17 14.83
C GLN A 234 -13.45 -3.47 16.24
N SER A 235 -12.71 -4.56 16.44
CA SER A 235 -12.14 -4.90 17.74
C SER A 235 -11.14 -3.85 18.27
N ARG A 236 -10.44 -3.16 17.38
CA ARG A 236 -9.48 -2.11 17.74
C ARG A 236 -10.14 -0.77 18.01
N SER A 237 -11.21 -0.44 17.28
CA SER A 237 -11.96 0.79 17.50
C SER A 237 -12.77 0.77 18.81
N GLU A 238 -13.15 -0.41 19.29
CA GLU A 238 -13.88 -0.60 20.54
C GLU A 238 -12.96 -0.74 21.77
N ALA A 239 -11.67 -1.04 21.56
CA ALA A 239 -10.73 -1.17 22.67
C ALA A 239 -10.45 0.23 23.27
N PRO A 240 -10.61 0.42 24.61
CA PRO A 240 -10.19 1.66 25.26
C PRO A 240 -8.72 1.87 24.97
N ALA A 241 -8.34 3.10 24.62
CA ALA A 241 -6.95 3.48 24.32
C ALA A 241 -6.04 2.98 25.45
N LEU A 242 -5.39 1.85 25.21
CA LEU A 242 -4.34 1.33 26.10
C LEU A 242 -3.24 2.40 26.09
N GLY A 243 -2.98 2.94 27.28
CA GLY A 243 -2.22 4.14 27.56
C GLY A 243 -1.02 4.33 26.63
N GLN A 244 -0.89 5.54 26.15
CA GLN A 244 0.21 5.98 25.30
C GLN A 244 1.55 5.50 25.87
N VAL A 245 2.16 4.50 25.23
CA VAL A 245 3.55 4.15 25.50
C VAL A 245 4.38 5.38 25.11
N PRO A 246 5.30 5.87 25.98
CA PRO A 246 6.14 7.02 25.68
C PRO A 246 6.88 6.81 24.37
N ARG A 247 6.70 7.70 23.42
CA ARG A 247 7.36 7.66 22.11
C ARG A 247 8.85 7.92 22.28
N ALA A 248 9.67 6.87 22.14
CA ALA A 248 11.12 7.06 22.04
C ALA A 248 11.47 7.68 20.67
N PRO A 249 12.37 8.67 20.61
CA PRO A 249 12.84 9.21 19.33
C PRO A 249 13.63 8.14 18.57
N MET A 250 13.39 8.02 17.25
CA MET A 250 14.19 7.14 16.39
C MET A 250 15.63 7.66 16.31
N GLU A 251 16.57 6.91 16.85
CA GLU A 251 17.98 7.13 16.57
C GLU A 251 18.32 6.61 15.14
N PRO A 252 19.20 7.32 14.41
CA PRO A 252 19.64 6.84 13.10
C PRO A 252 20.45 5.57 13.28
N VAL A 253 20.08 4.50 12.58
CA VAL A 253 20.88 3.26 12.51
C VAL A 253 22.19 3.60 11.82
N THR A 254 23.28 3.68 12.59
CA THR A 254 24.65 3.74 12.06
C THR A 254 25.06 2.32 11.70
N ILE A 255 25.20 2.06 10.40
CA ILE A 255 25.81 0.79 9.95
C ILE A 255 27.32 0.99 10.13
N GLU A 256 27.89 0.34 11.14
CA GLU A 256 29.34 0.18 11.22
C GLU A 256 29.81 -0.73 10.08
N ASN A 257 30.91 -0.32 9.43
CA ASN A 257 31.54 -0.96 8.27
C ASN A 257 32.12 -2.35 8.59
#